data_a2fbea55da3c8ce80f148dd6fa016f8b
#
_entry.id   a2fbea55da3c8ce80f148dd6fa016f8b
#
_cell.length_a   1.000
_cell.length_b   1.000
_cell.length_c   1.000
_cell.angle_alpha   90.00
_cell.angle_beta   90.00
_cell.angle_gamma   90.00
#
_symmetry.space_group_name_H-M   'P 1'
#
loop_
_entity.id
_entity.type
_entity.pdbx_description
1 polymer ?
#
loop_
_entity_poly.entity_id
_entity_poly.type
_entity_poly.pdbx_seq_one_letter_code
_entity_poly.pdbx_strand_id
1 'polypeptide(L)'
;LSSAASDVYKRQMMVGSEVAEIALPLSFESQKRKIQKNPNNQLFYLNASKSRITYAYGILMEKGDRLMYTDYYKSRNYYSKSLDLFVVSRNYLLNALEVKYENFPQRMRNREEIDFEKEDIDYLYWLSGSLAGAIQASQGDPQYLIDLPNIKWLLENAIDVDPNWQNGTLSAAMMSVYLNDLSGDKNAQKKALSYFDLAEKQSNGLNASIYVTLAENYAVSKQNKKLFTELLDKAINIDVNKDKSLKQSNKLSQSRAKWLKSRVD
;
A
#
# COMPACT_ATOMS: atom_id res chain seq x y z
N LEU A 1 -18.66 18.11 6.86
CA LEU A 1 -18.54 17.39 5.56
C LEU A 1 -17.37 16.40 5.51
N SER A 2 -16.26 16.65 6.25
CA SER A 2 -15.11 15.74 6.33
C SER A 2 -15.43 14.47 7.13
N SER A 3 -16.31 14.53 8.11
CA SER A 3 -16.68 13.38 8.93
C SER A 3 -17.53 12.37 8.13
N ALA A 4 -18.45 12.83 7.30
CA ALA A 4 -19.32 11.94 6.53
C ALA A 4 -18.57 11.11 5.47
N ALA A 5 -17.59 11.70 4.78
CA ALA A 5 -16.74 10.97 3.81
C ALA A 5 -15.81 9.97 4.53
N SER A 6 -15.24 10.36 5.69
CA SER A 6 -14.47 9.48 6.55
C SER A 6 -15.30 8.34 7.11
N ASP A 7 -16.55 8.60 7.47
CA ASP A 7 -17.47 7.59 8.02
C ASP A 7 -17.98 6.62 6.95
N VAL A 8 -18.20 7.07 5.72
CA VAL A 8 -18.51 6.19 4.58
C VAL A 8 -17.32 5.28 4.27
N TYR A 9 -16.10 5.83 4.27
CA TYR A 9 -14.87 5.04 4.07
C TYR A 9 -14.63 4.05 5.21
N LYS A 10 -14.81 4.48 6.46
CA LYS A 10 -14.72 3.60 7.64
C LYS A 10 -15.80 2.51 7.62
N ARG A 11 -17.02 2.82 7.18
CA ARG A 11 -18.09 1.82 7.03
C ARG A 11 -17.78 0.83 5.91
N GLN A 12 -17.20 1.26 4.80
CA GLN A 12 -16.77 0.38 3.70
C GLN A 12 -15.64 -0.55 4.13
N MET A 13 -14.70 -0.09 4.96
CA MET A 13 -13.67 -0.94 5.57
C MET A 13 -14.18 -1.83 6.70
N MET A 14 -15.30 -1.48 7.35
CA MET A 14 -15.90 -2.26 8.44
C MET A 14 -16.72 -3.46 7.97
N VAL A 15 -17.03 -3.55 6.70
CA VAL A 15 -17.79 -4.64 6.11
C VAL A 15 -16.83 -5.76 5.73
N GLY A 16 -17.18 -7.02 6.02
CA GLY A 16 -16.34 -8.17 5.71
C GLY A 16 -15.90 -8.20 4.23
N SER A 17 -14.80 -8.87 3.92
CA SER A 17 -14.15 -8.85 2.60
C SER A 17 -15.12 -9.09 1.42
N GLU A 18 -16.15 -9.92 1.58
CA GLU A 18 -17.15 -10.21 0.55
C GLU A 18 -18.01 -8.99 0.21
N VAL A 19 -18.38 -8.18 1.21
CA VAL A 19 -19.21 -6.97 0.97
C VAL A 19 -18.35 -5.84 0.42
N ALA A 20 -17.08 -5.70 0.86
CA ALA A 20 -16.13 -4.75 0.29
C ALA A 20 -15.85 -5.06 -1.18
N GLU A 21 -15.79 -6.33 -1.56
CA GLU A 21 -15.62 -6.79 -2.94
C GLU A 21 -16.72 -6.28 -3.88
N ILE A 22 -17.95 -6.20 -3.38
CA ILE A 22 -19.11 -5.71 -4.14
C ILE A 22 -19.24 -4.19 -4.02
N ALA A 23 -19.11 -3.65 -2.82
CA ALA A 23 -19.42 -2.26 -2.51
C ALA A 23 -18.37 -1.27 -3.04
N LEU A 24 -17.08 -1.62 -3.00
CA LEU A 24 -16.01 -0.72 -3.44
C LEU A 24 -16.13 -0.36 -4.94
N PRO A 25 -16.26 -1.32 -5.87
CA PRO A 25 -16.40 -1.00 -7.29
C PRO A 25 -17.66 -0.17 -7.61
N LEU A 26 -18.75 -0.37 -6.88
CA LEU A 26 -19.99 0.41 -7.06
C LEU A 26 -19.79 1.91 -6.76
N SER A 27 -18.81 2.26 -5.93
CA SER A 27 -18.51 3.66 -5.60
C SER A 27 -17.69 4.38 -6.67
N PHE A 28 -16.98 3.65 -7.54
CA PHE A 28 -15.98 4.22 -8.44
C PHE A 28 -16.56 5.23 -9.43
N GLU A 29 -17.71 4.94 -10.01
CA GLU A 29 -18.34 5.84 -10.97
C GLU A 29 -18.86 7.13 -10.32
N SER A 30 -19.44 7.04 -9.12
CA SER A 30 -19.89 8.22 -8.38
C SER A 30 -18.71 9.10 -7.95
N GLN A 31 -17.60 8.52 -7.54
CA GLN A 31 -16.37 9.23 -7.21
C GLN A 31 -15.78 9.96 -8.42
N LYS A 32 -15.74 9.30 -9.59
CA LYS A 32 -15.31 9.91 -10.85
C LYS A 32 -16.15 11.14 -11.21
N ARG A 33 -17.48 11.03 -11.10
CA ARG A 33 -18.39 12.16 -11.35
C ARG A 33 -18.16 13.32 -10.37
N LYS A 34 -17.88 13.06 -9.09
CA LYS A 34 -17.54 14.11 -8.12
C LYS A 34 -16.28 14.87 -8.51
N ILE A 35 -15.24 14.15 -8.95
CA ILE A 35 -13.99 14.75 -9.44
C ILE A 35 -14.26 15.63 -10.67
N GLN A 36 -14.99 15.12 -11.65
CA GLN A 36 -15.32 15.86 -12.88
C GLN A 36 -16.06 17.17 -12.59
N LYS A 37 -16.97 17.17 -11.60
CA LYS A 37 -17.70 18.38 -11.20
C LYS A 37 -16.87 19.35 -10.37
N ASN A 38 -15.83 18.89 -9.69
CA ASN A 38 -15.01 19.68 -8.77
C ASN A 38 -13.52 19.33 -8.93
N PRO A 39 -12.90 19.65 -10.07
CA PRO A 39 -11.53 19.19 -10.39
C PRO A 39 -10.44 19.79 -9.49
N ASN A 40 -10.74 20.83 -8.72
CA ASN A 40 -9.82 21.43 -7.76
C ASN A 40 -10.00 20.93 -6.33
N ASN A 41 -10.88 19.93 -6.11
CA ASN A 41 -11.07 19.35 -4.79
C ASN A 41 -10.13 18.17 -4.58
N GLN A 42 -8.99 18.42 -3.93
CA GLN A 42 -7.97 17.40 -3.63
C GLN A 42 -8.54 16.17 -2.92
N LEU A 43 -9.45 16.37 -1.96
CA LEU A 43 -10.01 15.28 -1.14
C LEU A 43 -10.83 14.29 -1.97
N PHE A 44 -11.48 14.73 -3.05
CA PHE A 44 -12.21 13.82 -3.93
C PHE A 44 -11.27 12.86 -4.67
N TYR A 45 -10.12 13.36 -5.13
CA TYR A 45 -9.07 12.53 -5.73
C TYR A 45 -8.51 11.53 -4.72
N LEU A 46 -8.21 11.99 -3.50
CA LEU A 46 -7.67 11.13 -2.45
C LEU A 46 -8.61 9.99 -2.11
N ASN A 47 -9.88 10.29 -1.86
CA ASN A 47 -10.89 9.28 -1.50
C ASN A 47 -11.12 8.27 -2.65
N ALA A 48 -11.16 8.75 -3.89
CA ALA A 48 -11.28 7.88 -5.06
C ALA A 48 -10.06 6.96 -5.24
N SER A 49 -8.87 7.47 -4.96
CA SER A 49 -7.63 6.69 -5.02
C SER A 49 -7.55 5.66 -3.90
N LYS A 50 -7.85 6.04 -2.66
CA LYS A 50 -7.88 5.13 -1.51
C LYS A 50 -8.79 3.93 -1.76
N SER A 51 -10.00 4.15 -2.27
CA SER A 51 -10.95 3.09 -2.58
C SER A 51 -10.41 2.11 -3.63
N ARG A 52 -9.82 2.64 -4.71
CA ARG A 52 -9.26 1.82 -5.81
C ARG A 52 -8.03 1.04 -5.39
N ILE A 53 -7.11 1.69 -4.70
CA ILE A 53 -5.88 1.05 -4.21
C ILE A 53 -6.21 -0.06 -3.20
N THR A 54 -7.14 0.21 -2.28
CA THR A 54 -7.61 -0.81 -1.32
C THR A 54 -8.23 -2.01 -2.01
N TYR A 55 -9.07 -1.77 -3.02
CA TYR A 55 -9.68 -2.86 -3.80
C TYR A 55 -8.65 -3.63 -4.62
N ALA A 56 -7.72 -2.93 -5.25
CA ALA A 56 -6.66 -3.54 -6.05
C ALA A 56 -5.75 -4.44 -5.20
N TYR A 57 -5.22 -3.94 -4.08
CA TYR A 57 -4.35 -4.72 -3.20
C TYR A 57 -5.11 -5.78 -2.40
N GLY A 58 -6.16 -5.36 -1.72
CA GLY A 58 -6.80 -6.20 -0.70
C GLY A 58 -7.71 -7.27 -1.29
N ILE A 59 -8.13 -7.15 -2.54
CA ILE A 59 -9.06 -8.08 -3.17
C ILE A 59 -8.50 -8.65 -4.47
N LEU A 60 -8.21 -7.82 -5.47
CA LEU A 60 -7.84 -8.33 -6.79
C LEU A 60 -6.47 -9.02 -6.78
N MET A 61 -5.45 -8.39 -6.22
CA MET A 61 -4.11 -9.00 -6.17
C MET A 61 -4.08 -10.23 -5.26
N GLU A 62 -4.79 -10.21 -4.13
CA GLU A 62 -4.94 -11.41 -3.28
C GLU A 62 -5.56 -12.58 -4.04
N LYS A 63 -6.59 -12.33 -4.85
CA LYS A 63 -7.16 -13.35 -5.73
C LYS A 63 -6.18 -13.81 -6.79
N GLY A 64 -5.46 -12.88 -7.39
CA GLY A 64 -4.43 -13.17 -8.38
C GLY A 64 -3.34 -14.09 -7.82
N ASP A 65 -2.79 -13.74 -6.64
CA ASP A 65 -1.76 -14.52 -5.97
C ASP A 65 -2.22 -15.95 -5.67
N ARG A 66 -3.44 -16.10 -5.17
CA ARG A 66 -4.00 -17.42 -4.80
C ARG A 66 -4.24 -18.33 -6.01
N LEU A 67 -4.46 -17.76 -7.20
CA LEU A 67 -4.71 -18.50 -8.44
C LEU A 67 -3.45 -18.70 -9.29
N MET A 68 -2.32 -18.11 -8.94
CA MET A 68 -1.12 -18.10 -9.80
C MET A 68 -0.70 -19.50 -10.28
N TYR A 69 -0.85 -20.52 -9.44
CA TYR A 69 -0.42 -21.88 -9.74
C TYR A 69 -1.57 -22.83 -10.14
N THR A 70 -2.82 -22.39 -10.02
CA THR A 70 -4.01 -23.23 -10.32
C THR A 70 -4.79 -22.75 -11.53
N ASP A 71 -4.83 -21.43 -11.77
CA ASP A 71 -5.48 -20.80 -12.91
C ASP A 71 -4.71 -19.53 -13.30
N TYR A 72 -3.64 -19.73 -14.05
CA TYR A 72 -2.72 -18.66 -14.44
C TYR A 72 -3.43 -17.54 -15.22
N TYR A 73 -4.31 -17.89 -16.18
CA TYR A 73 -5.00 -16.87 -16.98
C TYR A 73 -5.92 -15.99 -16.14
N LYS A 74 -6.65 -16.58 -15.21
CA LYS A 74 -7.51 -15.85 -14.29
C LYS A 74 -6.69 -15.00 -13.32
N SER A 75 -5.57 -15.52 -12.83
CA SER A 75 -4.60 -14.76 -12.03
C SER A 75 -4.13 -13.52 -12.79
N ARG A 76 -3.68 -13.67 -14.03
CA ARG A 76 -3.23 -12.55 -14.88
C ARG A 76 -4.32 -11.49 -15.11
N ASN A 77 -5.58 -11.92 -15.27
CA ASN A 77 -6.71 -11.00 -15.41
C ASN A 77 -6.92 -10.16 -14.15
N TYR A 78 -6.77 -10.73 -12.96
CA TYR A 78 -6.83 -9.97 -11.71
C TYR A 78 -5.68 -8.95 -11.59
N TYR A 79 -4.46 -9.32 -11.96
CA TYR A 79 -3.34 -8.37 -11.99
C TYR A 79 -3.55 -7.24 -12.99
N SER A 80 -4.05 -7.54 -14.18
CA SER A 80 -4.35 -6.51 -15.19
C SER A 80 -5.39 -5.50 -14.70
N LYS A 81 -6.48 -5.98 -14.08
CA LYS A 81 -7.48 -5.11 -13.47
C LYS A 81 -6.91 -4.26 -12.33
N SER A 82 -6.03 -4.85 -11.51
CA SER A 82 -5.34 -4.13 -10.43
C SER A 82 -4.45 -3.02 -11.00
N LEU A 83 -3.70 -3.32 -12.06
CA LEU A 83 -2.84 -2.34 -12.73
C LEU A 83 -3.63 -1.13 -13.23
N ASP A 84 -4.78 -1.34 -13.87
CA ASP A 84 -5.64 -0.26 -14.33
C ASP A 84 -6.07 0.64 -13.16
N LEU A 85 -6.42 0.08 -12.02
CA LEU A 85 -6.83 0.83 -10.83
C LEU A 85 -5.66 1.60 -10.21
N PHE A 86 -4.46 1.03 -10.17
CA PHE A 86 -3.27 1.73 -9.68
C PHE A 86 -2.90 2.89 -10.60
N VAL A 87 -2.97 2.72 -11.92
CA VAL A 87 -2.70 3.78 -12.90
C VAL A 87 -3.69 4.94 -12.77
N VAL A 88 -4.98 4.65 -12.64
CA VAL A 88 -6.01 5.68 -12.41
C VAL A 88 -5.75 6.42 -11.08
N SER A 89 -5.44 5.67 -10.01
CA SER A 89 -5.17 6.25 -8.70
C SER A 89 -3.93 7.14 -8.70
N ARG A 90 -2.85 6.70 -9.37
CA ARG A 90 -1.65 7.51 -9.58
C ARG A 90 -2.01 8.85 -10.23
N ASN A 91 -2.77 8.81 -11.33
CA ASN A 91 -3.15 10.03 -12.05
C ASN A 91 -4.01 10.96 -11.18
N TYR A 92 -4.94 10.41 -10.41
CA TYR A 92 -5.76 11.19 -9.47
C TYR A 92 -4.91 11.86 -8.38
N LEU A 93 -3.94 11.15 -7.81
CA LEU A 93 -3.09 11.69 -6.75
C LEU A 93 -2.08 12.71 -7.27
N LEU A 94 -1.55 12.52 -8.48
CA LEU A 94 -0.75 13.53 -9.15
C LEU A 94 -1.56 14.81 -9.40
N ASN A 95 -2.80 14.68 -9.88
CA ASN A 95 -3.69 15.83 -10.08
C ASN A 95 -4.03 16.51 -8.74
N ALA A 96 -4.27 15.75 -7.68
CA ALA A 96 -4.53 16.30 -6.36
C ALA A 96 -3.36 17.16 -5.85
N LEU A 97 -2.14 16.66 -6.00
CA LEU A 97 -0.93 17.39 -5.58
C LEU A 97 -0.64 18.59 -6.51
N GLU A 98 -0.96 18.48 -7.79
CA GLU A 98 -0.86 19.59 -8.75
C GLU A 98 -1.75 20.79 -8.37
N VAL A 99 -2.90 20.57 -7.75
CA VAL A 99 -3.78 21.64 -7.27
C VAL A 99 -3.05 22.56 -6.27
N LYS A 100 -2.17 21.98 -5.43
CA LYS A 100 -1.45 22.72 -4.39
C LYS A 100 -0.03 23.10 -4.80
N TYR A 101 0.63 22.24 -5.56
CA TYR A 101 2.03 22.35 -5.96
C TYR A 101 2.14 22.36 -7.48
N GLU A 102 2.18 23.55 -8.08
CA GLU A 102 2.28 23.72 -9.53
C GLU A 102 3.45 22.90 -10.12
N ASN A 103 3.20 22.22 -11.25
CA ASN A 103 4.15 21.34 -11.93
C ASN A 103 4.63 20.16 -11.05
N PHE A 104 3.80 19.67 -10.13
CA PHE A 104 4.17 18.61 -9.17
C PHE A 104 4.78 17.38 -9.84
N PRO A 105 4.24 16.79 -10.93
CA PRO A 105 4.83 15.61 -11.56
C PRO A 105 6.27 15.83 -12.02
N GLN A 106 6.58 17.01 -12.53
CA GLN A 106 7.94 17.38 -12.95
C GLN A 106 8.86 17.59 -11.75
N ARG A 107 8.38 18.30 -10.73
CA ARG A 107 9.13 18.55 -9.49
C ARG A 107 9.45 17.25 -8.77
N MET A 108 8.51 16.30 -8.72
CA MET A 108 8.75 14.96 -8.18
C MET A 108 9.85 14.22 -8.97
N ARG A 109 9.78 14.21 -10.30
CA ARG A 109 10.82 13.57 -11.14
C ARG A 109 12.20 14.19 -10.94
N ASN A 110 12.26 15.48 -10.77
CA ASN A 110 13.49 16.24 -10.52
C ASN A 110 13.95 16.14 -9.05
N ARG A 111 13.12 15.57 -8.16
CA ARG A 111 13.35 15.54 -6.69
C ARG A 111 13.62 16.91 -6.12
N GLU A 112 12.82 17.89 -6.56
CA GLU A 112 12.92 19.26 -6.08
C GLU A 112 12.50 19.33 -4.60
N GLU A 113 13.15 20.23 -3.87
CA GLU A 113 12.73 20.54 -2.51
C GLU A 113 11.32 21.15 -2.52
N ILE A 114 10.43 20.55 -1.73
CA ILE A 114 9.05 21.00 -1.54
C ILE A 114 8.77 21.00 -0.04
N ASP A 115 8.28 22.11 0.46
CA ASP A 115 7.86 22.24 1.86
C ASP A 115 6.46 21.66 2.03
N PHE A 116 6.41 20.35 2.33
CA PHE A 116 5.17 19.63 2.53
C PHE A 116 4.62 19.85 3.94
N GLU A 117 3.31 19.86 4.07
CA GLU A 117 2.58 19.99 5.32
C GLU A 117 2.04 18.62 5.80
N LYS A 118 1.58 18.58 7.05
CA LYS A 118 1.01 17.33 7.63
C LYS A 118 -0.14 16.75 6.83
N GLU A 119 -0.97 17.60 6.27
CA GLU A 119 -2.12 17.24 5.44
C GLU A 119 -1.71 16.58 4.13
N ASP A 120 -0.49 16.81 3.68
CA ASP A 120 0.03 16.26 2.42
C ASP A 120 0.48 14.80 2.56
N ILE A 121 0.79 14.34 3.78
CA ILE A 121 1.33 12.98 4.03
C ILE A 121 0.42 11.90 3.45
N ASP A 122 -0.89 12.03 3.62
CA ASP A 122 -1.86 11.10 3.04
C ASP A 122 -1.69 10.98 1.52
N TYR A 123 -1.52 12.09 0.82
CA TYR A 123 -1.35 12.12 -0.63
C TYR A 123 -0.02 11.48 -1.06
N LEU A 124 1.07 11.81 -0.36
CA LEU A 124 2.40 11.25 -0.63
C LEU A 124 2.43 9.73 -0.41
N TYR A 125 1.84 9.27 0.69
CA TYR A 125 1.77 7.84 1.03
C TYR A 125 0.94 7.05 0.01
N TRP A 126 -0.28 7.51 -0.31
CA TRP A 126 -1.13 6.80 -1.25
C TRP A 126 -0.63 6.88 -2.69
N LEU A 127 0.05 7.98 -3.07
CA LEU A 127 0.74 8.05 -4.36
C LEU A 127 1.87 7.02 -4.42
N SER A 128 2.70 6.92 -3.39
CA SER A 128 3.75 5.90 -3.32
C SER A 128 3.16 4.48 -3.41
N GLY A 129 2.03 4.23 -2.74
CA GLY A 129 1.31 2.97 -2.81
C GLY A 129 0.78 2.64 -4.20
N SER A 130 0.27 3.63 -4.93
CA SER A 130 -0.20 3.43 -6.31
C SER A 130 0.93 3.11 -7.28
N LEU A 131 2.08 3.77 -7.13
CA LEU A 131 3.28 3.50 -7.93
C LEU A 131 3.84 2.11 -7.64
N ALA A 132 3.98 1.74 -6.37
CA ALA A 132 4.42 0.41 -5.97
C ALA A 132 3.46 -0.69 -6.45
N GLY A 133 2.15 -0.44 -6.36
CA GLY A 133 1.12 -1.35 -6.84
C GLY A 133 1.17 -1.58 -8.34
N ALA A 134 1.42 -0.53 -9.12
CA ALA A 134 1.59 -0.64 -10.58
C ALA A 134 2.81 -1.49 -10.94
N ILE A 135 3.91 -1.35 -10.21
CA ILE A 135 5.11 -2.19 -10.39
C ILE A 135 4.78 -3.66 -10.12
N GLN A 136 4.13 -3.95 -9.00
CA GLN A 136 3.77 -5.33 -8.63
C GLN A 136 2.75 -5.93 -9.61
N ALA A 137 1.68 -5.20 -9.93
CA ALA A 137 0.63 -5.69 -10.81
C ALA A 137 1.09 -5.88 -12.26
N SER A 138 2.04 -5.09 -12.72
CA SER A 138 2.69 -5.25 -14.03
C SER A 138 3.78 -6.34 -14.04
N GLN A 139 4.10 -6.90 -12.87
CA GLN A 139 5.20 -7.86 -12.66
C GLN A 139 6.57 -7.33 -13.09
N GLY A 140 6.83 -6.10 -12.72
CA GLY A 140 8.12 -5.46 -12.95
C GLY A 140 8.34 -4.97 -14.39
N ASP A 141 7.25 -4.60 -15.07
CA ASP A 141 7.37 -3.96 -16.39
C ASP A 141 8.26 -2.71 -16.28
N PRO A 142 9.30 -2.58 -17.11
CA PRO A 142 10.21 -1.43 -17.11
C PRO A 142 9.51 -0.08 -17.16
N GLN A 143 8.36 0.01 -17.80
CA GLN A 143 7.55 1.23 -17.86
C GLN A 143 7.17 1.76 -16.48
N TYR A 144 6.99 0.88 -15.49
CA TYR A 144 6.63 1.24 -14.11
C TYR A 144 7.82 1.24 -13.16
N LEU A 145 8.85 0.44 -13.43
CA LEU A 145 10.07 0.38 -12.62
C LEU A 145 10.80 1.73 -12.53
N ILE A 146 10.65 2.59 -13.52
CA ILE A 146 11.22 3.95 -13.51
C ILE A 146 10.72 4.80 -12.33
N ASP A 147 9.61 4.42 -11.71
CA ASP A 147 9.03 5.12 -10.55
C ASP A 147 9.63 4.71 -9.20
N LEU A 148 10.50 3.70 -9.14
CA LEU A 148 11.13 3.29 -7.87
C LEU A 148 11.80 4.44 -7.12
N PRO A 149 12.60 5.33 -7.75
CA PRO A 149 13.17 6.48 -7.06
C PRO A 149 12.12 7.50 -6.60
N ASN A 150 10.99 7.62 -7.32
CA ASN A 150 9.88 8.50 -6.93
C ASN A 150 9.18 7.99 -5.68
N ILE A 151 8.96 6.67 -5.58
CA ILE A 151 8.36 6.04 -4.38
C ILE A 151 9.20 6.38 -3.15
N LYS A 152 10.51 6.19 -3.23
CA LYS A 152 11.42 6.48 -2.13
C LYS A 152 11.37 7.96 -1.74
N TRP A 153 11.46 8.86 -2.71
CA TRP A 153 11.41 10.30 -2.49
C TRP A 153 10.10 10.74 -1.80
N LEU A 154 8.95 10.21 -2.23
CA LEU A 154 7.66 10.50 -1.63
C LEU A 154 7.60 10.08 -0.15
N LEU A 155 8.07 8.88 0.15
CA LEU A 155 8.08 8.36 1.52
C LEU A 155 9.09 9.08 2.42
N GLU A 156 10.27 9.44 1.91
CA GLU A 156 11.27 10.23 2.64
C GLU A 156 10.70 11.59 3.03
N ASN A 157 10.05 12.31 2.09
CA ASN A 157 9.40 13.58 2.40
C ASN A 157 8.27 13.44 3.42
N ALA A 158 7.47 12.39 3.33
CA ALA A 158 6.43 12.11 4.32
C ALA A 158 7.01 11.86 5.72
N ILE A 159 8.10 11.11 5.83
CA ILE A 159 8.82 10.82 7.08
C ILE A 159 9.43 12.11 7.66
N ASP A 160 9.99 12.98 6.83
CA ASP A 160 10.55 14.26 7.28
C ASP A 160 9.49 15.16 7.92
N VAL A 161 8.25 15.09 7.43
CA VAL A 161 7.12 15.85 8.01
C VAL A 161 6.62 15.23 9.32
N ASP A 162 6.37 13.92 9.34
CA ASP A 162 5.94 13.19 10.55
C ASP A 162 6.39 11.72 10.51
N PRO A 163 7.51 11.39 11.14
CA PRO A 163 8.03 10.02 11.15
C PRO A 163 7.13 9.01 11.87
N ASN A 164 6.22 9.48 12.73
CA ASN A 164 5.31 8.63 13.50
C ASN A 164 3.90 8.54 12.90
N TRP A 165 3.70 9.11 11.71
CA TRP A 165 2.39 9.10 11.06
C TRP A 165 1.78 7.70 11.02
N GLN A 166 0.53 7.60 11.49
CA GLN A 166 -0.23 6.34 11.58
C GLN A 166 0.57 5.17 12.18
N ASN A 167 1.25 5.42 13.30
CA ASN A 167 1.91 4.41 14.13
C ASN A 167 2.87 3.50 13.34
N GLY A 168 3.74 4.09 12.53
CA GLY A 168 4.79 3.36 11.83
C GLY A 168 4.44 2.89 10.42
N THR A 169 3.34 3.36 9.85
CA THR A 169 2.95 3.03 8.47
C THR A 169 4.02 3.45 7.45
N LEU A 170 4.65 4.61 7.63
CA LEU A 170 5.73 5.06 6.74
C LEU A 170 6.99 4.20 6.88
N SER A 171 7.33 3.79 8.09
CA SER A 171 8.45 2.87 8.33
C SER A 171 8.20 1.49 7.70
N ALA A 172 6.99 0.98 7.78
CA ALA A 172 6.59 -0.27 7.11
C ALA A 172 6.71 -0.16 5.58
N ALA A 173 6.31 0.97 5.00
CA ALA A 173 6.46 1.23 3.57
C ALA A 173 7.93 1.30 3.15
N MET A 174 8.78 2.00 3.92
CA MET A 174 10.23 2.07 3.64
C MET A 174 10.92 0.72 3.79
N MET A 175 10.52 -0.11 4.74
CA MET A 175 10.98 -1.50 4.81
C MET A 175 10.74 -2.24 3.50
N SER A 176 9.52 -2.13 2.95
CA SER A 176 9.17 -2.76 1.67
C SER A 176 10.01 -2.23 0.50
N VAL A 177 10.28 -0.92 0.47
CA VAL A 177 11.16 -0.30 -0.54
C VAL A 177 12.54 -0.94 -0.52
N TYR A 178 13.16 -1.07 0.65
CA TYR A 178 14.50 -1.64 0.77
C TYR A 178 14.53 -3.16 0.59
N LEU A 179 13.47 -3.89 0.93
CA LEU A 179 13.37 -5.33 0.65
C LEU A 179 13.28 -5.63 -0.86
N ASN A 180 12.78 -4.68 -1.64
CA ASN A 180 12.62 -4.79 -3.09
C ASN A 180 13.63 -3.90 -3.86
N ASP A 181 14.73 -3.51 -3.22
CA ASP A 181 15.74 -2.66 -3.85
C ASP A 181 16.43 -3.36 -5.03
N LEU A 182 16.40 -2.71 -6.18
CA LEU A 182 17.06 -3.15 -7.42
C LEU A 182 18.32 -2.35 -7.76
N SER A 183 18.70 -1.38 -6.91
CA SER A 183 19.86 -0.51 -7.16
C SER A 183 21.20 -1.21 -6.94
N GLY A 184 21.20 -2.37 -6.29
CA GLY A 184 22.42 -3.07 -5.87
C GLY A 184 23.06 -2.49 -4.61
N ASP A 185 22.31 -1.70 -3.82
CA ASP A 185 22.79 -1.20 -2.52
C ASP A 185 23.06 -2.38 -1.57
N LYS A 186 24.32 -2.62 -1.26
CA LYS A 186 24.76 -3.70 -0.35
C LYS A 186 24.19 -3.57 1.06
N ASN A 187 23.73 -2.37 1.45
CA ASN A 187 23.13 -2.09 2.75
C ASN A 187 21.59 -2.14 2.73
N ALA A 188 20.94 -2.41 1.59
CA ALA A 188 19.50 -2.38 1.46
C ALA A 188 18.81 -3.31 2.47
N GLN A 189 19.26 -4.55 2.62
CA GLN A 189 18.68 -5.48 3.61
C GLN A 189 18.85 -4.99 5.06
N LYS A 190 20.00 -4.41 5.40
CA LYS A 190 20.24 -3.84 6.73
C LYS A 190 19.30 -2.67 7.01
N LYS A 191 19.11 -1.80 6.02
CA LYS A 191 18.15 -0.68 6.10
C LYS A 191 16.72 -1.19 6.25
N ALA A 192 16.34 -2.23 5.50
CA ALA A 192 15.03 -2.86 5.61
C ALA A 192 14.77 -3.38 7.02
N LEU A 193 15.72 -4.09 7.64
CA LEU A 193 15.59 -4.59 9.01
C LEU A 193 15.52 -3.45 10.03
N SER A 194 16.25 -2.36 9.84
CA SER A 194 16.16 -1.17 10.70
C SER A 194 14.77 -0.53 10.63
N TYR A 195 14.16 -0.46 9.45
CA TYR A 195 12.79 0.03 9.30
C TYR A 195 11.76 -0.96 9.84
N PHE A 196 12.01 -2.27 9.78
CA PHE A 196 11.18 -3.26 10.44
C PHE A 196 11.16 -3.04 11.96
N ASP A 197 12.32 -2.93 12.60
CA ASP A 197 12.44 -2.68 14.04
C ASP A 197 11.73 -1.39 14.45
N LEU A 198 11.86 -0.35 13.64
CA LEU A 198 11.20 0.93 13.88
C LEU A 198 9.67 0.81 13.74
N ALA A 199 9.16 0.16 12.70
CA ALA A 199 7.74 -0.06 12.49
C ALA A 199 7.13 -0.96 13.59
N GLU A 200 7.85 -2.00 14.02
CA GLU A 200 7.43 -2.86 15.14
C GLU A 200 7.30 -2.03 16.42
N LYS A 201 8.29 -1.21 16.74
CA LYS A 201 8.27 -0.32 17.90
C LYS A 201 7.13 0.70 17.83
N GLN A 202 6.98 1.39 16.71
CA GLN A 202 5.95 2.43 16.51
C GLN A 202 4.53 1.88 16.58
N SER A 203 4.32 0.64 16.15
CA SER A 203 3.03 -0.06 16.20
C SER A 203 2.81 -0.87 17.49
N ASN A 204 3.75 -0.86 18.42
CA ASN A 204 3.76 -1.74 19.60
C ASN A 204 3.59 -3.23 19.23
N GLY A 205 4.16 -3.65 18.10
CA GLY A 205 4.04 -5.02 17.60
C GLY A 205 2.64 -5.39 17.07
N LEU A 206 1.75 -4.41 16.90
CA LEU A 206 0.34 -4.67 16.51
C LEU A 206 0.09 -4.58 15.00
N ASN A 207 1.12 -4.32 14.18
CA ASN A 207 0.98 -4.28 12.73
C ASN A 207 1.33 -5.65 12.11
N ALA A 208 0.32 -6.45 11.78
CA ALA A 208 0.53 -7.77 11.19
C ALA A 208 1.22 -7.73 9.82
N SER A 209 1.05 -6.66 9.05
CA SER A 209 1.60 -6.57 7.69
C SER A 209 3.12 -6.60 7.64
N ILE A 210 3.81 -6.04 8.64
CA ILE A 210 5.28 -6.02 8.66
C ILE A 210 5.88 -7.41 8.79
N TYR A 211 5.26 -8.28 9.59
CA TYR A 211 5.69 -9.66 9.76
C TYR A 211 5.47 -10.48 8.48
N VAL A 212 4.31 -10.32 7.83
CA VAL A 212 4.01 -11.00 6.56
C VAL A 212 4.97 -10.54 5.47
N THR A 213 5.19 -9.23 5.34
CA THR A 213 6.12 -8.66 4.34
C THR A 213 7.55 -9.16 4.55
N LEU A 214 8.01 -9.20 5.80
CA LEU A 214 9.35 -9.70 6.13
C LEU A 214 9.46 -11.21 5.85
N ALA A 215 8.42 -11.99 6.13
CA ALA A 215 8.38 -13.41 5.81
C ALA A 215 8.52 -13.65 4.30
N GLU A 216 7.70 -13.00 3.49
CA GLU A 216 7.66 -13.21 2.05
C GLU A 216 8.92 -12.72 1.31
N ASN A 217 9.51 -11.62 1.76
CA ASN A 217 10.64 -11.00 1.04
C ASN A 217 12.01 -11.34 1.65
N TYR A 218 12.12 -11.37 2.98
CA TYR A 218 13.40 -11.60 3.63
C TYR A 218 13.63 -13.08 3.97
N ALA A 219 12.71 -13.72 4.71
CA ALA A 219 12.88 -15.10 5.11
C ALA A 219 12.95 -16.05 3.90
N VAL A 220 12.15 -15.80 2.86
CA VAL A 220 12.20 -16.55 1.60
C VAL A 220 13.54 -16.36 0.89
N SER A 221 14.04 -15.12 0.78
CA SER A 221 15.35 -14.84 0.16
C SER A 221 16.52 -15.53 0.89
N LYS A 222 16.38 -15.76 2.19
CA LYS A 222 17.36 -16.48 3.02
C LYS A 222 17.10 -17.99 3.07
N GLN A 223 16.07 -18.50 2.40
CA GLN A 223 15.64 -19.90 2.47
C GLN A 223 15.44 -20.38 3.93
N ASN A 224 15.02 -19.47 4.80
CA ASN A 224 14.85 -19.71 6.23
C ASN A 224 13.39 -20.04 6.56
N LYS A 225 13.04 -21.33 6.41
CA LYS A 225 11.68 -21.83 6.69
C LYS A 225 11.25 -21.57 8.15
N LYS A 226 12.18 -21.70 9.10
CA LYS A 226 11.89 -21.47 10.52
C LYS A 226 11.48 -20.02 10.76
N LEU A 227 12.29 -19.05 10.30
CA LEU A 227 11.99 -17.63 10.41
C LEU A 227 10.69 -17.27 9.68
N PHE A 228 10.45 -17.83 8.49
CA PHE A 228 9.22 -17.64 7.74
C PHE A 228 7.99 -18.03 8.58
N THR A 229 8.00 -19.22 9.17
CA THR A 229 6.88 -19.71 9.99
C THR A 229 6.71 -18.86 11.26
N GLU A 230 7.79 -18.51 11.95
CA GLU A 230 7.75 -17.68 13.17
C GLU A 230 7.13 -16.29 12.89
N LEU A 231 7.49 -15.66 11.78
CA LEU A 231 6.94 -14.37 11.39
C LEU A 231 5.44 -14.45 11.05
N LEU A 232 5.03 -15.48 10.31
CA LEU A 232 3.61 -15.70 10.01
C LEU A 232 2.80 -15.97 11.28
N ASP A 233 3.34 -16.73 12.23
CA ASP A 233 2.69 -16.99 13.51
C ASP A 233 2.54 -15.72 14.34
N LYS A 234 3.55 -14.85 14.36
CA LYS A 234 3.44 -13.51 14.98
C LYS A 234 2.27 -12.73 14.38
N ALA A 235 2.16 -12.67 13.06
CA ALA A 235 1.06 -11.97 12.39
C ALA A 235 -0.31 -12.54 12.74
N ILE A 236 -0.45 -13.88 12.71
CA ILE A 236 -1.70 -14.60 12.99
C ILE A 236 -2.18 -14.38 14.42
N ASN A 237 -1.25 -14.31 15.38
CA ASN A 237 -1.56 -14.22 16.81
C ASN A 237 -1.84 -12.80 17.31
N ILE A 238 -1.73 -11.76 16.46
CA ILE A 238 -2.10 -10.39 16.85
C ILE A 238 -3.60 -10.31 17.10
N ASP A 239 -3.99 -9.78 18.27
CA ASP A 239 -5.39 -9.43 18.52
C ASP A 239 -5.77 -8.17 17.71
N VAL A 240 -6.56 -8.37 16.68
CA VAL A 240 -6.99 -7.29 15.76
C VAL A 240 -7.86 -6.23 16.41
N ASN A 241 -8.34 -6.44 17.63
CA ASN A 241 -9.17 -5.49 18.34
C ASN A 241 -8.37 -4.53 19.23
N LYS A 242 -7.08 -4.79 19.47
CA LYS A 242 -6.22 -3.93 20.29
C LYS A 242 -5.96 -2.56 19.66
N ASP A 243 -5.83 -2.51 18.33
CA ASP A 243 -5.72 -1.26 17.58
C ASP A 243 -6.78 -1.22 16.50
N LYS A 244 -7.79 -0.36 16.70
CA LYS A 244 -8.90 -0.21 15.76
C LYS A 244 -8.47 0.35 14.41
N SER A 245 -7.40 1.16 14.38
CA SER A 245 -6.88 1.76 13.16
C SER A 245 -6.26 0.71 12.23
N LEU A 246 -5.66 -0.35 12.81
CA LEU A 246 -5.03 -1.45 12.10
C LEU A 246 -5.96 -2.66 11.89
N LYS A 247 -7.18 -2.63 12.44
CA LYS A 247 -8.06 -3.81 12.46
C LYS A 247 -8.28 -4.44 11.10
N GLN A 248 -8.56 -3.65 10.07
CA GLN A 248 -8.85 -4.18 8.73
C GLN A 248 -7.60 -4.66 8.01
N SER A 249 -6.52 -3.88 8.06
CA SER A 249 -5.22 -4.29 7.49
C SER A 249 -4.69 -5.55 8.16
N ASN A 250 -4.84 -5.65 9.48
CA ASN A 250 -4.44 -6.87 10.22
C ASN A 250 -5.26 -8.09 9.82
N LYS A 251 -6.57 -7.96 9.62
CA LYS A 251 -7.40 -9.08 9.13
C LYS A 251 -6.95 -9.57 7.77
N LEU A 252 -6.65 -8.66 6.83
CA LEU A 252 -6.13 -9.01 5.51
C LEU A 252 -4.77 -9.70 5.63
N SER A 253 -3.87 -9.14 6.42
CA SER A 253 -2.53 -9.71 6.65
C SER A 253 -2.59 -11.08 7.31
N GLN A 254 -3.50 -11.29 8.28
CA GLN A 254 -3.71 -12.60 8.91
C GLN A 254 -4.28 -13.63 7.94
N SER A 255 -5.22 -13.23 7.08
CA SER A 255 -5.74 -14.10 6.02
C SER A 255 -4.63 -14.54 5.07
N ARG A 256 -3.77 -13.59 4.66
CA ARG A 256 -2.60 -13.88 3.82
C ARG A 256 -1.59 -14.79 4.55
N ALA A 257 -1.29 -14.51 5.80
CA ALA A 257 -0.37 -15.32 6.61
C ALA A 257 -0.82 -16.77 6.74
N LYS A 258 -2.12 -17.00 7.00
CA LYS A 258 -2.71 -18.34 7.05
C LYS A 258 -2.61 -19.07 5.71
N TRP A 259 -2.88 -18.38 4.63
CA TRP A 259 -2.75 -18.95 3.28
C TRP A 259 -1.29 -19.31 2.97
N LEU A 260 -0.33 -18.41 3.24
CA LEU A 260 1.10 -18.68 3.05
C LEU A 260 1.57 -19.88 3.87
N LYS A 261 1.16 -19.95 5.13
CA LYS A 261 1.51 -21.06 6.03
C LYS A 261 0.99 -22.39 5.50
N SER A 262 -0.25 -22.45 5.01
CA SER A 262 -0.85 -23.68 4.44
C SER A 262 -0.14 -24.20 3.18
N ARG A 263 0.76 -23.44 2.58
CA ARG A 263 1.53 -23.84 1.38
C ARG A 263 2.89 -24.43 1.72
N VAL A 264 3.30 -24.39 2.96
CA VAL A 264 4.63 -24.84 3.44
C VAL A 264 4.53 -26.19 4.17
N ASP A 265 3.33 -26.53 4.64
CA ASP A 265 2.98 -27.81 5.24
C ASP A 265 2.65 -28.83 4.16
#